data_09885b0fe95120e4e062a4c39b4a279f
#
_entry.id   09885b0fe95120e4e062a4c39b4a279f
#
_cell.length_a   1.000
_cell.length_b   1.000
_cell.length_c   1.000
_cell.angle_alpha   90.00
_cell.angle_beta   90.00
_cell.angle_gamma   90.00
#
_symmetry.space_group_name_H-M   'P 1'
#
loop_
_entity.id
_entity.type
_entity.pdbx_description
1 polymer ?
#
loop_
_entity_poly.entity_id
_entity_poly.type
_entity_poly.pdbx_seq_one_letter_code
_entity_poly.pdbx_strand_id
1 'polypeptide(L)' 'MIIKCAIVDDEPLALGLLESYVKKTPSLELCGAYSSAIQAMELLTEHPVDLIFLDIQMPELNGLEFSKI' A
#
# COMPACT_ATOMS: atom_id res chain seq x y z
N MET A 1 9.74 -5.01 18.35
CA MET A 1 8.38 -5.12 17.80
C MET A 1 8.44 -5.01 16.28
N ILE A 2 7.75 -5.90 15.60
CA ILE A 2 7.69 -5.90 14.13
C ILE A 2 6.29 -5.49 13.70
N ILE A 3 6.25 -4.54 12.77
CA ILE A 3 5.00 -4.06 12.22
C ILE A 3 4.79 -4.69 10.85
N LYS A 4 3.71 -5.42 10.70
CA LYS A 4 3.36 -6.03 9.42
C LYS A 4 2.72 -4.98 8.54
N CYS A 5 3.23 -4.84 7.32
CA CYS A 5 2.72 -3.82 6.43
C CYS A 5 2.49 -4.34 5.01
N ALA A 6 1.67 -3.60 4.28
CA ALA A 6 1.41 -3.85 2.87
C ALA A 6 1.57 -2.54 2.12
N ILE A 7 1.86 -2.66 0.84
CA ILE A 7 2.04 -1.52 -0.04
C ILE A 7 1.03 -1.62 -1.17
N VAL A 8 0.36 -0.51 -1.47
CA VAL A 8 -0.57 -0.45 -2.59
C VAL A 8 -0.22 0.78 -3.42
N ASP A 9 0.16 0.56 -4.67
CA ASP A 9 0.54 1.66 -5.56
C ASP A 9 0.30 1.20 -7.00
N ASP A 10 -0.41 1.99 -7.77
CA ASP A 10 -0.73 1.64 -9.14
C ASP A 10 0.43 1.94 -10.11
N GLU A 11 1.48 2.58 -9.64
CA GLU A 11 2.67 2.87 -10.42
C GLU A 11 3.75 1.83 -10.12
N PRO A 12 4.12 0.98 -11.11
CA PRO A 12 5.08 -0.11 -10.86
C PRO A 12 6.42 0.34 -10.31
N LEU A 13 6.94 1.47 -10.80
CA LEU A 13 8.24 1.95 -10.34
C LEU A 13 8.16 2.42 -8.89
N ALA A 14 7.09 3.12 -8.54
CA ALA A 14 6.89 3.58 -7.17
C ALA A 14 6.68 2.40 -6.24
N LEU A 15 5.94 1.39 -6.69
CA LEU A 15 5.70 0.19 -5.90
C LEU A 15 7.03 -0.51 -5.56
N GLY A 16 7.90 -0.66 -6.54
CA GLY A 16 9.21 -1.26 -6.31
C GLY A 16 10.07 -0.46 -5.35
N LEU A 17 9.99 0.86 -5.45
CA LEU A 17 10.76 1.74 -4.58
C LEU A 17 10.29 1.64 -3.14
N LEU A 18 8.98 1.66 -2.92
CA LEU A 18 8.41 1.51 -1.58
C LEU A 18 8.75 0.16 -0.99
N GLU A 19 8.67 -0.90 -1.79
CA GLU A 19 9.04 -2.23 -1.37
C GLU A 19 10.49 -2.27 -0.88
N SER A 20 11.37 -1.62 -1.61
CA SER A 20 12.78 -1.55 -1.25
C SER A 20 12.96 -0.83 0.10
N TYR A 21 12.26 0.28 0.30
CA TYR A 21 12.34 1.01 1.56
C TYR A 21 11.87 0.18 2.74
N VAL A 22 10.76 -0.53 2.57
CA VAL A 22 10.22 -1.36 3.65
C VAL A 22 11.21 -2.47 4.01
N LYS A 23 11.81 -3.09 3.00
CA LYS A 23 12.75 -4.18 3.24
C LYS A 23 14.01 -3.70 3.96
N LYS A 24 14.36 -2.43 3.81
CA LYS A 24 15.51 -1.84 4.49
C LYS A 24 15.21 -1.36 5.89
N THR A 25 13.96 -1.41 6.31
CA THR A 25 13.55 -0.94 7.63
C THR A 25 13.32 -2.14 8.53
N PRO A 26 14.21 -2.38 9.52
CA PRO A 26 14.16 -3.61 10.31
C PRO A 26 12.88 -3.84 11.09
N SER A 27 12.19 -2.77 11.47
CA SER A 27 10.96 -2.89 12.24
C SER A 27 9.73 -3.15 11.39
N LEU A 28 9.88 -3.16 10.06
CA LEU A 28 8.76 -3.40 9.15
C LEU A 28 8.92 -4.76 8.48
N GLU A 29 7.81 -5.50 8.42
CA GLU A 29 7.77 -6.75 7.69
C GLU A 29 6.80 -6.59 6.52
N LEU A 30 7.30 -6.75 5.30
CA LEU A 30 6.48 -6.61 4.11
C LEU A 30 5.67 -7.89 3.90
N CYS A 31 4.35 -7.77 4.01
CA CYS A 31 3.44 -8.90 3.83
C CYS A 31 2.85 -8.97 2.43
N GLY A 32 2.88 -7.86 1.69
CA GLY A 32 2.38 -7.87 0.33
C GLY A 32 2.56 -6.52 -0.35
N ALA A 33 2.63 -6.56 -1.66
CA ALA A 33 2.71 -5.37 -2.50
C ALA A 33 1.73 -5.54 -3.65
N TYR A 34 0.85 -4.58 -3.81
CA TYR A 34 -0.25 -4.69 -4.74
C TYR A 34 -0.33 -3.48 -5.66
N SER A 35 -0.69 -3.71 -6.90
CA SER A 35 -0.85 -2.63 -7.87
C SER A 35 -2.30 -2.18 -8.01
N SER A 36 -3.21 -2.80 -7.28
CA SER A 36 -4.64 -2.50 -7.34
C SER A 36 -5.23 -2.44 -5.94
N ALA A 37 -5.96 -1.37 -5.66
CA ALA A 37 -6.62 -1.22 -4.37
C ALA A 37 -7.66 -2.30 -4.13
N ILE A 38 -8.39 -2.68 -5.18
CA ILE A 38 -9.42 -3.71 -5.06
C ILE A 38 -8.80 -5.05 -4.70
N GLN A 39 -7.72 -5.42 -5.39
CA GLN A 39 -7.01 -6.65 -5.11
C GLN A 39 -6.44 -6.64 -3.69
N ALA A 40 -5.89 -5.51 -3.28
CA ALA A 40 -5.33 -5.38 -1.95
C ALA A 40 -6.40 -5.56 -0.88
N MET A 41 -7.56 -4.97 -1.07
CA MET A 41 -8.64 -5.07 -0.09
C MET A 41 -9.12 -6.51 0.07
N GLU A 42 -9.22 -7.24 -1.03
CA GLU A 42 -9.63 -8.64 -0.98
C GLU A 42 -8.63 -9.48 -0.19
N LEU A 43 -7.35 -9.29 -0.47
CA LEU A 43 -6.30 -10.09 0.16
C LEU A 43 -6.06 -9.69 1.61
N LEU A 44 -6.19 -8.40 1.92
CA LEU A 44 -5.99 -7.91 3.28
C LEU A 44 -7.13 -8.32 4.20
N THR A 45 -8.30 -8.65 3.66
CA THR A 45 -9.39 -9.21 4.45
C THR A 45 -8.99 -10.57 5.02
N GLU A 46 -8.27 -11.36 4.22
CA GLU A 46 -7.83 -12.69 4.64
C GLU A 46 -6.52 -12.65 5.43
N HIS A 47 -5.67 -11.67 5.12
CA HIS A 47 -4.35 -11.53 5.73
C HIS A 47 -4.15 -10.11 6.24
N PRO A 48 -4.73 -9.77 7.40
CA PRO A 48 -4.66 -8.41 7.94
C PRO A 48 -3.22 -7.98 8.24
N VAL A 49 -2.97 -6.69 8.05
CA VAL A 49 -1.69 -6.09 8.39
C VAL A 49 -1.92 -4.92 9.33
N ASP A 50 -0.83 -4.44 9.93
CA ASP A 50 -0.92 -3.32 10.88
C ASP A 50 -0.87 -1.96 10.20
N LEU A 51 -0.24 -1.90 9.03
CA LEU A 51 0.01 -0.64 8.35
C LEU A 51 -0.08 -0.83 6.84
N ILE A 52 -0.70 0.12 6.16
CA ILE A 52 -0.81 0.11 4.71
C ILE A 52 -0.24 1.41 4.16
N PHE A 53 0.73 1.31 3.26
CA PHE A 53 1.21 2.44 2.48
C PHE A 53 0.38 2.49 1.22
N LEU A 54 -0.43 3.53 1.09
CA LEU A 54 -1.38 3.64 -0.01
C LEU A 54 -1.08 4.87 -0.84
N ASP A 55 -0.75 4.69 -2.10
CA ASP A 55 -0.51 5.78 -3.03
C ASP A 55 -1.14 5.40 -4.37
N ILE A 56 -2.39 5.75 -4.51
CA ILE A 56 -3.15 5.44 -5.71
C ILE A 56 -3.71 6.71 -6.30
N GLN A 57 -3.43 6.91 -7.58
CA GLN A 57 -4.03 8.00 -8.32
C GLN A 57 -5.29 7.48 -8.98
N MET A 58 -6.40 8.11 -8.68
CA MET A 58 -7.68 7.76 -9.28
C MET A 58 -8.11 8.93 -10.17
N PRO A 59 -8.02 8.76 -11.47
CA PRO A 59 -8.33 9.87 -12.38
C PRO A 59 -9.74 10.42 -12.24
N GLU A 60 -10.69 9.60 -11.83
CA GLU A 60 -12.07 10.01 -11.64
C GLU A 60 -12.31 10.77 -10.32
N LEU A 61 -11.31 10.76 -9.44
CA LEU A 61 -11.38 11.51 -8.19
C LEU A 61 -10.49 12.74 -8.30
N ASN A 62 -11.04 13.91 -8.08
CA ASN A 62 -10.23 15.12 -8.03
C ASN A 62 -9.76 15.37 -6.61
N GLY A 63 -8.84 16.32 -6.44
CA GLY A 63 -8.26 16.61 -5.15
C GLY A 63 -9.28 16.99 -4.09
N LEU A 64 -10.36 17.64 -4.52
CA LEU A 64 -11.40 18.06 -3.60
C LEU A 64 -12.14 16.88 -3.02
N GLU A 65 -12.50 15.91 -3.84
CA GLU A 65 -13.18 14.72 -3.37
C GLU A 65 -12.28 13.90 -2.46
N PHE A 66 -11.03 13.79 -2.83
CA PHE A 66 -10.07 13.05 -2.04
C PHE A 66 -9.89 13.66 -0.65
N SER A 67 -9.90 14.96 -0.57
CA SER A 67 -9.70 15.64 0.72
C SER A 67 -10.87 15.50 1.67
N LYS A 68 -12.01 15.03 1.19
CA LYS A 68 -13.17 14.80 2.05
C LYS A 68 -13.08 13.48 2.79
N ILE A 69 -12.21 12.63 2.37
CA ILE A 69 -12.00 11.34 3.00
C ILE A 69 -11.08 11.49 4.20
#